data_d8478ed36f37202c54a29c321018655e
#
_entry.id   d8478ed36f37202c54a29c321018655e
#
_cell.length_a   1.000
_cell.length_b   1.000
_cell.length_c   1.000
_cell.angle_alpha   90.00
_cell.angle_beta   90.00
_cell.angle_gamma   90.00
#
_symmetry.space_group_name_H-M   'P 1'
#
loop_
_entity.id
_entity.type
_entity.pdbx_description
1 polymer ?
#
loop_
_entity_poly.entity_id
_entity_poly.type
_entity_poly.pdbx_seq_one_letter_code
_entity_poly.pdbx_strand_id
1 'polypeptide(L)'
;MEAGATAPFGFFDPIGLSTGKTFKELKKWRESEVKHGRVAMLAVVGVLLQEVFAPFYNPETGSSDPGPAIFHFQELEALNPFLFVFLILGIAIVESFTISKGWESPEEMRAGGNTIAGLRDTYVAGDLEFDPLGLAPTADVDAFINQRSKELNNGRLAMIAWAGMVVQELISNSKIFS
;
A
#
# COMPACT_ATOMS: atom_id res chain seq x y z
N MET A 1 1.93 -21.30 -10.80
CA MET A 1 2.75 -20.07 -10.96
C MET A 1 2.52 -19.18 -9.75
N GLU A 2 3.56 -18.59 -9.19
CA GLU A 2 3.36 -17.62 -8.11
C GLU A 2 2.96 -16.26 -8.69
N ALA A 3 1.99 -15.60 -8.06
CA ALA A 3 1.57 -14.27 -8.45
C ALA A 3 2.73 -13.28 -8.36
N GLY A 4 2.90 -12.42 -9.35
CA GLY A 4 3.94 -11.39 -9.41
C GLY A 4 5.28 -11.81 -10.03
N ALA A 5 5.46 -13.07 -10.40
CA ALA A 5 6.59 -13.52 -11.24
C ALA A 5 6.19 -13.41 -12.71
N THR A 6 6.38 -12.23 -13.30
CA THR A 6 5.94 -11.91 -14.67
C THR A 6 7.11 -11.71 -15.63
N ALA A 7 6.85 -11.93 -16.94
CA ALA A 7 7.85 -11.62 -17.97
C ALA A 7 8.19 -10.10 -17.94
N PRO A 8 9.43 -9.70 -18.31
CA PRO A 8 10.48 -10.53 -18.88
C PRO A 8 11.35 -11.26 -17.86
N PHE A 9 11.36 -10.86 -16.58
CA PHE A 9 12.34 -11.33 -15.61
C PHE A 9 11.92 -12.57 -14.81
N GLY A 10 10.60 -12.90 -14.81
CA GLY A 10 10.09 -13.99 -13.98
C GLY A 10 10.29 -13.71 -12.48
N PHE A 11 10.90 -14.65 -11.77
CA PHE A 11 11.34 -14.42 -10.40
C PHE A 11 12.64 -13.59 -10.43
N PHE A 12 12.56 -12.37 -9.89
CA PHE A 12 13.67 -11.42 -9.91
C PHE A 12 14.20 -11.18 -8.49
N ASP A 13 15.35 -11.75 -8.19
CA ASP A 13 16.08 -11.57 -6.92
C ASP A 13 17.59 -11.44 -7.17
N PRO A 14 18.06 -10.30 -7.70
CA PRO A 14 19.47 -10.13 -8.12
C PRO A 14 20.44 -10.11 -6.93
N ILE A 15 19.97 -9.78 -5.72
CA ILE A 15 20.80 -9.68 -4.51
C ILE A 15 20.71 -10.96 -3.67
N GLY A 16 19.80 -11.88 -4.01
CA GLY A 16 19.62 -13.13 -3.29
C GLY A 16 19.00 -12.97 -1.89
N LEU A 17 18.16 -11.96 -1.68
CA LEU A 17 17.52 -11.69 -0.40
C LEU A 17 16.58 -12.80 0.04
N SER A 18 16.00 -13.53 -0.90
CA SER A 18 15.09 -14.66 -0.64
C SER A 18 15.84 -15.94 -0.25
N THR A 19 17.15 -15.99 -0.52
CA THR A 19 17.95 -17.20 -0.29
C THR A 19 18.03 -17.52 1.20
N GLY A 20 17.67 -18.76 1.58
CA GLY A 20 17.69 -19.22 2.95
C GLY A 20 16.52 -18.72 3.82
N LYS A 21 15.54 -18.02 3.23
CA LYS A 21 14.32 -17.60 3.94
C LYS A 21 13.28 -18.70 4.00
N THR A 22 12.57 -18.75 5.11
CA THR A 22 11.45 -19.68 5.27
C THR A 22 10.24 -19.22 4.46
N PHE A 23 9.35 -20.14 4.11
CA PHE A 23 8.09 -19.81 3.42
C PHE A 23 7.25 -18.76 4.19
N LYS A 24 7.22 -18.85 5.51
CA LYS A 24 6.51 -17.87 6.37
C LYS A 24 7.11 -16.46 6.26
N GLU A 25 8.45 -16.35 6.17
CA GLU A 25 9.11 -15.04 5.99
C GLU A 25 8.81 -14.45 4.62
N LEU A 26 8.89 -15.26 3.56
CA LEU A 26 8.56 -14.82 2.21
C LEU A 26 7.09 -14.38 2.09
N LYS A 27 6.20 -15.07 2.78
CA LYS A 27 4.78 -14.70 2.85
C LYS A 27 4.57 -13.36 3.53
N LYS A 28 5.31 -13.04 4.61
CA LYS A 28 5.29 -11.72 5.25
C LYS A 28 5.79 -10.62 4.31
N TRP A 29 6.85 -10.88 3.55
CA TRP A 29 7.36 -9.93 2.57
C TRP A 29 6.34 -9.66 1.47
N ARG A 30 5.64 -10.71 1.02
CA ARG A 30 4.57 -10.58 0.04
C ARG A 30 3.39 -9.75 0.60
N GLU A 31 3.02 -9.96 1.83
CA GLU A 31 2.00 -9.15 2.51
C GLU A 31 2.41 -7.67 2.57
N SER A 32 3.66 -7.40 2.95
CA SER A 32 4.21 -6.06 2.97
C SER A 32 4.22 -5.42 1.57
N GLU A 33 4.65 -6.15 0.54
CA GLU A 33 4.69 -5.68 -0.84
C GLU A 33 3.29 -5.28 -1.35
N VAL A 34 2.29 -6.12 -1.11
CA VAL A 34 0.89 -5.84 -1.50
C VAL A 34 0.37 -4.59 -0.79
N LYS A 35 0.58 -4.47 0.52
CA LYS A 35 0.14 -3.31 1.30
C LYS A 35 0.81 -2.02 0.83
N HIS A 36 2.13 -2.01 0.69
CA HIS A 36 2.86 -0.84 0.17
C HIS A 36 2.39 -0.48 -1.24
N GLY A 37 2.16 -1.46 -2.09
CA GLY A 37 1.63 -1.24 -3.44
C GLY A 37 0.24 -0.57 -3.43
N ARG A 38 -0.68 -1.06 -2.59
CA ARG A 38 -2.02 -0.48 -2.45
C ARG A 38 -1.98 0.96 -1.95
N VAL A 39 -1.19 1.22 -0.90
CA VAL A 39 -1.03 2.57 -0.36
C VAL A 39 -0.38 3.50 -1.40
N ALA A 40 0.64 3.04 -2.11
CA ALA A 40 1.30 3.82 -3.14
C ALA A 40 0.38 4.17 -4.32
N MET A 41 -0.48 3.23 -4.77
CA MET A 41 -1.48 3.51 -5.81
C MET A 41 -2.44 4.63 -5.38
N LEU A 42 -2.91 4.61 -4.13
CA LEU A 42 -3.76 5.68 -3.59
C LEU A 42 -2.97 6.99 -3.43
N ALA A 43 -1.72 6.93 -2.99
CA ALA A 43 -0.87 8.10 -2.78
C ALA A 43 -0.57 8.83 -4.10
N VAL A 44 -0.25 8.09 -5.18
CA VAL A 44 -0.05 8.69 -6.52
C VAL A 44 -1.28 9.46 -6.98
N VAL A 45 -2.46 8.85 -6.89
CA VAL A 45 -3.72 9.53 -7.26
C VAL A 45 -3.97 10.73 -6.34
N GLY A 46 -3.69 10.58 -5.03
CA GLY A 46 -3.85 11.64 -4.04
C GLY A 46 -2.99 12.86 -4.35
N VAL A 47 -1.69 12.67 -4.64
CA VAL A 47 -0.76 13.76 -5.01
C VAL A 47 -1.27 14.51 -6.23
N LEU A 48 -1.63 13.81 -7.31
CA LEU A 48 -2.10 14.42 -8.55
C LEU A 48 -3.42 15.19 -8.34
N LEU A 49 -4.35 14.66 -7.56
CA LEU A 49 -5.61 15.35 -7.27
C LEU A 49 -5.39 16.58 -6.40
N GLN A 50 -4.49 16.52 -5.42
CA GLN A 50 -4.21 17.64 -4.52
C GLN A 50 -3.57 18.82 -5.23
N GLU A 51 -2.75 18.59 -6.26
CA GLU A 51 -2.16 19.67 -7.05
C GLU A 51 -3.16 20.40 -7.96
N VAL A 52 -4.19 19.67 -8.43
CA VAL A 52 -5.20 20.23 -9.35
C VAL A 52 -6.39 20.81 -8.60
N PHE A 53 -6.80 20.15 -7.50
CA PHE A 53 -8.02 20.45 -6.79
C PHE A 53 -7.75 20.80 -5.33
N ALA A 54 -7.65 22.08 -5.04
CA ALA A 54 -7.32 22.59 -3.71
C ALA A 54 -8.43 23.42 -3.04
N PRO A 55 -9.69 22.97 -2.93
CA PRO A 55 -10.73 23.76 -2.29
C PRO A 55 -10.55 23.85 -0.76
N PHE A 56 -9.67 23.03 -0.17
CA PHE A 56 -9.53 22.92 1.28
C PHE A 56 -8.25 23.53 1.84
N TYR A 57 -7.26 23.86 0.99
CA TYR A 57 -5.90 24.17 1.45
C TYR A 57 -5.59 25.65 1.67
N ASN A 58 -6.40 26.59 1.17
CA ASN A 58 -6.12 28.02 1.31
C ASN A 58 -7.38 28.89 1.54
N PRO A 59 -8.06 28.74 2.69
CA PRO A 59 -9.20 29.61 3.00
C PRO A 59 -8.78 31.06 3.32
N GLU A 60 -7.54 31.30 3.79
CA GLU A 60 -7.09 32.62 4.26
C GLU A 60 -6.35 33.43 3.20
N THR A 61 -5.59 32.79 2.33
CA THR A 61 -4.76 33.49 1.34
C THR A 61 -5.46 33.79 0.04
N GLY A 62 -6.63 33.18 -0.22
CA GLY A 62 -7.37 33.36 -1.47
C GLY A 62 -6.57 32.94 -2.73
N SER A 63 -5.43 32.29 -2.54
CA SER A 63 -4.59 31.78 -3.61
C SER A 63 -5.28 30.58 -4.26
N SER A 64 -5.51 30.68 -5.57
CA SER A 64 -6.01 29.56 -6.37
C SER A 64 -4.93 28.50 -6.63
N ASP A 65 -3.70 28.75 -6.18
CA ASP A 65 -2.57 27.85 -6.38
C ASP A 65 -2.26 27.06 -5.10
N PRO A 66 -2.54 25.74 -5.09
CA PRO A 66 -2.36 24.91 -3.89
C PRO A 66 -0.89 24.65 -3.54
N GLY A 67 0.06 24.96 -4.41
CA GLY A 67 1.47 24.61 -4.19
C GLY A 67 1.78 23.11 -4.34
N PRO A 68 3.02 22.67 -4.02
CA PRO A 68 3.43 21.27 -4.08
C PRO A 68 2.70 20.40 -3.06
N ALA A 69 2.25 19.22 -3.47
CA ALA A 69 1.45 18.33 -2.63
C ALA A 69 2.16 17.84 -1.37
N ILE A 70 3.49 17.80 -1.38
CA ILE A 70 4.30 17.35 -0.23
C ILE A 70 4.12 18.22 1.02
N PHE A 71 3.75 19.50 0.86
CA PHE A 71 3.55 20.44 1.96
C PHE A 71 2.11 20.48 2.46
N HIS A 72 1.16 19.95 1.71
CA HIS A 72 -0.27 19.99 2.05
C HIS A 72 -0.59 19.26 3.37
N PHE A 73 0.21 18.26 3.73
CA PHE A 73 0.05 17.56 5.00
C PHE A 73 0.23 18.50 6.19
N GLN A 74 1.26 19.33 6.17
CA GLN A 74 1.55 20.30 7.24
C GLN A 74 0.51 21.41 7.29
N GLU A 75 0.03 21.85 6.14
CA GLU A 75 -1.03 22.85 6.03
C GLU A 75 -2.36 22.33 6.61
N LEU A 76 -2.74 21.09 6.28
CA LEU A 76 -3.92 20.44 6.84
C LEU A 76 -3.84 20.24 8.36
N GLU A 77 -2.66 19.91 8.88
CA GLU A 77 -2.44 19.80 10.32
C GLU A 77 -2.67 21.14 11.02
N ALA A 78 -2.17 22.23 10.42
CA ALA A 78 -2.34 23.58 10.95
C ALA A 78 -3.82 24.03 10.94
N LEU A 79 -4.58 23.64 9.91
CA LEU A 79 -6.00 23.99 9.76
C LEU A 79 -6.91 23.16 10.69
N ASN A 80 -6.68 21.86 10.78
CA ASN A 80 -7.52 20.95 11.56
C ASN A 80 -6.72 19.74 12.11
N PRO A 81 -6.12 19.87 13.30
CA PRO A 81 -5.35 18.78 13.90
C PRO A 81 -6.17 17.52 14.18
N PHE A 82 -7.48 17.63 14.35
CA PHE A 82 -8.35 16.47 14.57
C PHE A 82 -8.52 15.61 13.33
N LEU A 83 -8.28 16.13 12.13
CA LEU A 83 -8.35 15.34 10.89
C LEU A 83 -7.41 14.12 10.94
N PHE A 84 -6.21 14.30 11.48
CA PHE A 84 -5.24 13.22 11.61
C PHE A 84 -5.66 12.15 12.60
N VAL A 85 -6.35 12.54 13.68
CA VAL A 85 -6.91 11.57 14.64
C VAL A 85 -7.91 10.65 13.94
N PHE A 86 -8.81 11.21 13.14
CA PHE A 86 -9.77 10.41 12.37
C PHE A 86 -9.10 9.57 11.28
N LEU A 87 -8.08 10.09 10.61
CA LEU A 87 -7.31 9.36 9.61
C LEU A 87 -6.61 8.15 10.25
N ILE A 88 -5.89 8.36 11.36
CA ILE A 88 -5.20 7.28 12.07
C ILE A 88 -6.20 6.25 12.59
N LEU A 89 -7.33 6.70 13.12
CA LEU A 89 -8.40 5.80 13.58
C LEU A 89 -8.95 4.96 12.43
N GLY A 90 -9.20 5.56 11.27
CA GLY A 90 -9.65 4.85 10.07
C GLY A 90 -8.64 3.79 9.62
N ILE A 91 -7.35 4.14 9.56
CA ILE A 91 -6.27 3.21 9.24
C ILE A 91 -6.20 2.07 10.28
N ALA A 92 -6.29 2.39 11.58
CA ALA A 92 -6.26 1.40 12.64
C ALA A 92 -7.41 0.40 12.55
N ILE A 93 -8.62 0.86 12.18
CA ILE A 93 -9.77 -0.02 11.95
C ILE A 93 -9.48 -0.98 10.79
N VAL A 94 -9.02 -0.49 9.65
CA VAL A 94 -8.70 -1.33 8.48
C VAL A 94 -7.58 -2.34 8.82
N GLU A 95 -6.52 -1.88 9.49
CA GLU A 95 -5.42 -2.76 9.89
C GLU A 95 -5.85 -3.80 10.93
N SER A 96 -6.80 -3.50 11.80
CA SER A 96 -7.33 -4.49 12.76
C SER A 96 -8.00 -5.68 12.07
N PHE A 97 -8.69 -5.45 10.95
CA PHE A 97 -9.23 -6.54 10.13
C PHE A 97 -8.12 -7.40 9.52
N THR A 98 -7.05 -6.79 9.03
CA THR A 98 -5.90 -7.52 8.50
C THR A 98 -5.23 -8.37 9.56
N ILE A 99 -5.06 -7.83 10.77
CA ILE A 99 -4.46 -8.54 11.89
C ILE A 99 -5.33 -9.74 12.29
N SER A 100 -6.63 -9.53 12.44
CA SER A 100 -7.55 -10.59 12.89
C SER A 100 -7.65 -11.76 11.90
N LYS A 101 -7.58 -11.48 10.59
CA LYS A 101 -7.67 -12.51 9.54
C LYS A 101 -6.32 -13.16 9.22
N GLY A 102 -5.27 -12.35 9.08
CA GLY A 102 -4.01 -12.79 8.51
C GLY A 102 -2.97 -13.25 9.51
N TRP A 103 -2.96 -12.70 10.73
CA TRP A 103 -1.91 -12.98 11.70
C TRP A 103 -2.29 -14.06 12.71
N GLU A 104 -1.29 -14.83 13.15
CA GLU A 104 -1.44 -15.81 14.24
C GLU A 104 -1.85 -15.08 15.54
N SER A 105 -2.83 -15.62 16.24
CA SER A 105 -3.18 -15.12 17.58
C SER A 105 -2.05 -15.43 18.58
N PRO A 106 -1.98 -14.72 19.73
CA PRO A 106 -0.99 -15.01 20.76
C PRO A 106 -1.05 -16.45 21.28
N GLU A 107 -2.22 -17.08 21.22
CA GLU A 107 -2.42 -18.48 21.60
C GLU A 107 -1.87 -19.44 20.54
N GLU A 108 -2.18 -19.21 19.27
CA GLU A 108 -1.65 -19.97 18.13
C GLU A 108 -0.12 -19.87 18.07
N MET A 109 0.43 -18.68 18.32
CA MET A 109 1.87 -18.44 18.35
C MET A 109 2.56 -19.25 19.46
N ARG A 110 1.98 -19.28 20.68
CA ARG A 110 2.50 -20.09 21.81
C ARG A 110 2.41 -21.57 21.51
N ALA A 111 1.30 -22.04 20.98
CA ALA A 111 1.10 -23.45 20.61
C ALA A 111 2.10 -23.91 19.53
N GLY A 112 2.45 -23.03 18.58
CA GLY A 112 3.44 -23.26 17.55
C GLY A 112 4.90 -23.13 18.01
N GLY A 113 5.16 -22.74 19.28
CA GLY A 113 6.51 -22.50 19.79
C GLY A 113 7.24 -21.30 19.16
N ASN A 114 6.48 -20.40 18.50
CA ASN A 114 7.03 -19.23 17.85
C ASN A 114 7.19 -18.06 18.82
N THR A 115 8.31 -17.36 18.75
CA THR A 115 8.55 -16.13 19.53
C THR A 115 8.06 -14.87 18.82
N ILE A 116 7.83 -14.95 17.52
CA ILE A 116 7.41 -13.82 16.68
C ILE A 116 6.15 -14.24 15.92
N ALA A 117 5.12 -13.39 15.95
CA ALA A 117 3.87 -13.61 15.22
C ALA A 117 4.13 -13.84 13.73
N GLY A 118 3.52 -14.88 13.19
CA GLY A 118 3.53 -15.25 11.79
C GLY A 118 2.21 -14.95 11.10
N LEU A 119 2.19 -15.05 9.77
CA LEU A 119 0.94 -15.12 9.04
C LEU A 119 0.42 -16.56 9.09
N ARG A 120 -0.89 -16.73 9.28
CA ARG A 120 -1.55 -18.04 9.28
C ARG A 120 -1.27 -18.77 7.97
N ASP A 121 -1.09 -20.06 8.02
CA ASP A 121 -0.75 -20.86 6.82
C ASP A 121 -1.88 -20.82 5.77
N THR A 122 -3.14 -20.76 6.23
CA THR A 122 -4.33 -20.68 5.38
C THR A 122 -4.55 -19.29 4.76
N TYR A 123 -3.95 -18.23 5.32
CA TYR A 123 -4.12 -16.88 4.82
C TYR A 123 -3.33 -16.66 3.53
N VAL A 124 -3.95 -16.06 2.53
CA VAL A 124 -3.27 -15.63 1.29
C VAL A 124 -2.88 -14.16 1.44
N ALA A 125 -1.60 -13.84 1.22
CA ALA A 125 -1.09 -12.48 1.39
C ALA A 125 -1.93 -11.43 0.63
N GLY A 126 -2.42 -10.41 1.36
CA GLY A 126 -3.27 -9.34 0.83
C GLY A 126 -4.73 -9.71 0.60
N ASP A 127 -5.17 -10.91 0.97
CA ASP A 127 -6.57 -11.32 0.80
C ASP A 127 -7.38 -11.09 2.08
N LEU A 128 -8.17 -10.03 2.07
CA LEU A 128 -9.09 -9.71 3.16
C LEU A 128 -10.50 -10.26 2.94
N GLU A 129 -10.71 -11.01 1.85
CA GLU A 129 -12.04 -11.48 1.42
C GLU A 129 -13.04 -10.31 1.26
N PHE A 130 -12.52 -9.13 0.96
CA PHE A 130 -13.33 -7.93 0.74
C PHE A 130 -13.52 -7.71 -0.76
N ASP A 131 -14.64 -8.19 -1.27
CA ASP A 131 -15.05 -8.01 -2.68
C ASP A 131 -16.53 -7.67 -2.76
N PRO A 132 -16.91 -6.42 -2.42
CA PRO A 132 -18.31 -5.99 -2.41
C PRO A 132 -18.93 -5.93 -3.81
N LEU A 133 -18.13 -5.88 -4.86
CA LEU A 133 -18.58 -5.81 -6.25
C LEU A 133 -18.51 -7.16 -6.97
N GLY A 134 -17.97 -8.21 -6.34
CA GLY A 134 -17.84 -9.53 -6.94
C GLY A 134 -16.94 -9.57 -8.17
N LEU A 135 -15.87 -8.77 -8.19
CA LEU A 135 -14.96 -8.67 -9.33
C LEU A 135 -13.84 -9.71 -9.31
N ALA A 136 -13.65 -10.41 -8.19
CA ALA A 136 -12.64 -11.44 -8.09
C ALA A 136 -13.09 -12.70 -8.86
N PRO A 137 -12.26 -13.23 -9.76
CA PRO A 137 -12.57 -14.47 -10.50
C PRO A 137 -12.34 -15.67 -9.58
N THR A 138 -13.34 -16.01 -8.77
CA THR A 138 -13.26 -17.11 -7.79
C THR A 138 -13.37 -18.50 -8.43
N ALA A 139 -13.91 -18.59 -9.63
CA ALA A 139 -14.13 -19.86 -10.34
C ALA A 139 -12.89 -20.36 -11.11
N ASP A 140 -11.96 -19.48 -11.47
CA ASP A 140 -10.79 -19.80 -12.28
C ASP A 140 -9.50 -19.38 -11.55
N VAL A 141 -8.69 -20.36 -11.17
CA VAL A 141 -7.44 -20.16 -10.45
C VAL A 141 -6.43 -19.37 -11.29
N ASP A 142 -6.35 -19.62 -12.57
CA ASP A 142 -5.40 -18.91 -13.44
C ASP A 142 -5.81 -17.45 -13.65
N ALA A 143 -7.10 -17.17 -13.80
CA ALA A 143 -7.62 -15.82 -13.84
C ALA A 143 -7.35 -15.06 -12.51
N PHE A 144 -7.52 -15.73 -11.37
CA PHE A 144 -7.21 -15.17 -10.06
C PHE A 144 -5.71 -14.82 -9.90
N ILE A 145 -4.82 -15.74 -10.28
CA ILE A 145 -3.36 -15.51 -10.25
C ILE A 145 -2.97 -14.34 -11.17
N ASN A 146 -3.58 -14.26 -12.35
CA ASN A 146 -3.34 -13.17 -13.30
C ASN A 146 -3.78 -11.81 -12.74
N GLN A 147 -4.95 -11.75 -12.12
CA GLN A 147 -5.44 -10.51 -11.49
C GLN A 147 -4.54 -10.06 -10.33
N ARG A 148 -4.11 -10.99 -9.47
CA ARG A 148 -3.13 -10.74 -8.42
C ARG A 148 -1.79 -10.24 -8.97
N SER A 149 -1.34 -10.80 -10.09
CA SER A 149 -0.10 -10.37 -10.74
C SER A 149 -0.21 -8.94 -11.28
N LYS A 150 -1.38 -8.57 -11.84
CA LYS A 150 -1.66 -7.21 -12.28
C LYS A 150 -1.66 -6.22 -11.09
N GLU A 151 -2.30 -6.58 -9.99
CA GLU A 151 -2.30 -5.78 -8.76
C GLU A 151 -0.88 -5.50 -8.27
N LEU A 152 -0.05 -6.54 -8.16
CA LEU A 152 1.35 -6.42 -7.73
C LEU A 152 2.18 -5.53 -8.66
N ASN A 153 2.06 -5.72 -9.97
CA ASN A 153 2.83 -4.94 -10.94
C ASN A 153 2.43 -3.47 -10.94
N ASN A 154 1.13 -3.16 -10.86
CA ASN A 154 0.65 -1.79 -10.70
C ASN A 154 1.11 -1.18 -9.37
N GLY A 155 1.10 -1.96 -8.29
CA GLY A 155 1.61 -1.55 -6.99
C GLY A 155 3.11 -1.21 -7.01
N ARG A 156 3.93 -2.05 -7.66
CA ARG A 156 5.36 -1.81 -7.85
C ARG A 156 5.62 -0.52 -8.63
N LEU A 157 4.91 -0.35 -9.75
CA LEU A 157 5.01 0.87 -10.54
C LEU A 157 4.61 2.11 -9.73
N ALA A 158 3.53 2.02 -8.97
CA ALA A 158 3.07 3.12 -8.14
C ALA A 158 4.06 3.48 -7.02
N MET A 159 4.72 2.50 -6.39
CA MET A 159 5.77 2.76 -5.39
C MET A 159 6.93 3.55 -5.98
N ILE A 160 7.38 3.19 -7.18
CA ILE A 160 8.47 3.91 -7.88
C ILE A 160 8.00 5.31 -8.31
N ALA A 161 6.78 5.42 -8.85
CA ALA A 161 6.21 6.69 -9.29
C ALA A 161 6.05 7.65 -8.12
N TRP A 162 5.48 7.20 -7.00
CA TRP A 162 5.32 8.02 -5.80
C TRP A 162 6.66 8.53 -5.26
N ALA A 163 7.66 7.66 -5.16
CA ALA A 163 9.00 8.05 -4.74
C ALA A 163 9.61 9.11 -5.68
N GLY A 164 9.43 8.94 -6.99
CA GLY A 164 9.87 9.91 -7.99
C GLY A 164 9.19 11.27 -7.85
N MET A 165 7.86 11.28 -7.65
CA MET A 165 7.09 12.51 -7.43
C MET A 165 7.57 13.27 -6.18
N VAL A 166 7.71 12.59 -5.06
CA VAL A 166 8.19 13.19 -3.80
C VAL A 166 9.59 13.80 -3.98
N VAL A 167 10.52 13.09 -4.60
CA VAL A 167 11.87 13.60 -4.85
C VAL A 167 11.82 14.81 -5.80
N GLN A 168 11.00 14.77 -6.83
CA GLN A 168 10.84 15.88 -7.77
C GLN A 168 10.33 17.14 -7.06
N GLU A 169 9.25 17.06 -6.29
CA GLU A 169 8.70 18.19 -5.54
C GLU A 169 9.68 18.74 -4.50
N LEU A 170 10.42 17.87 -3.80
CA LEU A 170 11.43 18.28 -2.83
C LEU A 170 12.60 19.05 -3.44
N ILE A 171 13.04 18.68 -4.64
CA ILE A 171 14.16 19.32 -5.32
C ILE A 171 13.73 20.59 -6.03
N SER A 172 12.60 20.54 -6.73
CA SER A 172 12.12 21.66 -7.55
C SER A 172 11.37 22.73 -6.75
N ASN A 173 10.85 22.37 -5.56
CA ASN A 173 9.89 23.19 -4.79
C ASN A 173 8.72 23.70 -5.66
N SER A 174 8.35 22.95 -6.68
CA SER A 174 7.27 23.27 -7.61
C SER A 174 6.36 22.06 -7.78
N LYS A 175 5.15 22.30 -8.25
CA LYS A 175 4.21 21.24 -8.59
C LYS A 175 4.76 20.33 -9.68
N ILE A 176 4.24 19.09 -9.73
CA ILE A 176 4.55 18.13 -10.79
C ILE A 176 4.03 18.65 -12.14
N PHE A 177 2.83 19.23 -12.11
CA PHE A 177 2.20 19.86 -13.26
C PHE A 177 2.26 21.40 -13.15
N SER A 178 3.41 21.98 -13.41
CA SER A 178 3.61 23.43 -13.45
C SER A 178 3.67 23.94 -14.89
#